data_a0aa04d8c48beec355a9d1e26e9acfa7
#
_entry.id   a0aa04d8c48beec355a9d1e26e9acfa7
#
_cell.length_a   1.000
_cell.length_b   1.000
_cell.length_c   1.000
_cell.angle_alpha   90.00
_cell.angle_beta   90.00
_cell.angle_gamma   90.00
#
_symmetry.space_group_name_H-M   'P 1'
#
loop_
_entity.id
_entity.type
_entity.pdbx_description
1 polymer ?
#
loop_
_entity_poly.entity_id
_entity_poly.type
_entity_poly.pdbx_seq_one_letter_code
_entity_poly.pdbx_strand_id
1 'polypeptide(L)'
;IFILVMTWKGVIFEESLEDKSLLKLVNIIKTNKEKLEGENRVMTFYKIEVGDKEKDEFVKKAIKAIKQGFYLHIVKDKVMYVIFRNHMYKFSKGYPELEEAREEGVNMGIPKEQMPFERLLEYPWS
;
A
#
# COMPACT_ATOMS: atom_id res chain seq x y z
N ILE A 1 -21.38 24.67 -3.87
CA ILE A 1 -20.78 24.06 -2.66
C ILE A 1 -19.84 22.94 -3.11
N PHE A 2 -18.57 23.09 -2.77
CA PHE A 2 -17.59 22.06 -3.04
C PHE A 2 -17.50 21.15 -1.82
N ILE A 3 -17.76 19.86 -2.02
CA ILE A 3 -17.48 18.87 -1.00
C ILE A 3 -16.12 18.29 -1.32
N LEU A 4 -15.14 18.61 -0.49
CA LEU A 4 -13.81 18.06 -0.63
C LEU A 4 -13.78 16.67 0.02
N VAL A 5 -13.76 15.64 -0.82
CA VAL A 5 -13.64 14.27 -0.32
C VAL A 5 -12.16 13.98 -0.14
N MET A 6 -11.73 13.87 1.11
CA MET A 6 -10.36 13.51 1.43
C MET A 6 -10.22 11.99 1.41
N THR A 7 -9.32 11.51 0.57
CA THR A 7 -9.09 10.07 0.43
C THR A 7 -7.61 9.74 0.55
N TRP A 8 -7.35 8.54 1.03
CA TRP A 8 -6.03 7.92 1.02
C TRP A 8 -5.87 7.17 -0.29
N LYS A 9 -4.74 7.31 -0.94
CA LYS A 9 -4.46 6.71 -2.25
C LYS A 9 -3.36 5.68 -2.13
N GLY A 10 -3.53 4.55 -2.79
CA GLY A 10 -2.52 3.50 -2.75
C GLY A 10 -2.66 2.51 -3.88
N VAL A 11 -1.83 1.48 -3.82
CA VAL A 11 -1.82 0.38 -4.78
C VAL A 11 -1.84 -0.93 -4.01
N ILE A 12 -2.68 -1.85 -4.45
CA ILE A 12 -2.75 -3.19 -3.89
C ILE A 12 -2.55 -4.20 -5.02
N PHE A 13 -1.68 -5.18 -4.80
CA PHE A 13 -1.59 -6.36 -5.67
C PHE A 13 -2.59 -7.39 -5.18
N GLU A 14 -3.45 -7.89 -6.08
CA GLU A 14 -4.40 -8.93 -5.70
C GLU A 14 -3.69 -10.14 -5.09
N GLU A 15 -2.55 -10.52 -5.67
CA GLU A 15 -1.76 -11.68 -5.26
C GLU A 15 -1.12 -11.50 -3.87
N SER A 16 -1.06 -10.28 -3.35
CA SER A 16 -0.53 -10.00 -2.01
C SER A 16 -1.56 -10.27 -0.90
N LEU A 17 -2.83 -10.47 -1.26
CA LEU A 17 -3.90 -10.61 -0.28
C LEU A 17 -4.23 -12.05 0.01
N GLU A 18 -4.16 -12.42 1.27
CA GLU A 18 -4.67 -13.68 1.78
C GLU A 18 -6.19 -13.60 1.94
N ASP A 19 -6.68 -12.44 2.39
CA ASP A 19 -8.12 -12.16 2.53
C ASP A 19 -8.49 -11.03 1.57
N LYS A 20 -9.12 -11.39 0.47
CA LYS A 20 -9.52 -10.45 -0.58
C LYS A 20 -10.73 -9.59 -0.19
N SER A 21 -11.38 -9.87 0.93
CA SER A 21 -12.48 -9.04 1.40
C SER A 21 -12.02 -7.64 1.80
N LEU A 22 -10.71 -7.42 1.96
CA LEU A 22 -10.15 -6.10 2.15
C LEU A 22 -10.56 -5.14 1.03
N LEU A 23 -10.71 -5.64 -0.20
CA LEU A 23 -11.09 -4.82 -1.35
C LEU A 23 -12.49 -4.23 -1.24
N LYS A 24 -13.32 -4.74 -0.33
CA LYS A 24 -14.65 -4.18 -0.09
C LYS A 24 -14.61 -2.83 0.64
N LEU A 25 -13.48 -2.50 1.27
CA LEU A 25 -13.30 -1.26 2.01
C LEU A 25 -12.70 -0.14 1.15
N VAL A 26 -12.43 -0.41 -0.11
CA VAL A 26 -11.75 0.54 -1.01
C VAL A 26 -12.58 0.83 -2.25
N ASN A 27 -12.29 1.98 -2.87
CA ASN A 27 -12.76 2.27 -4.22
C ASN A 27 -11.62 1.93 -5.19
N ILE A 28 -11.90 1.03 -6.12
CA ILE A 28 -10.92 0.65 -7.14
C ILE A 28 -11.05 1.66 -8.28
N ILE A 29 -9.99 2.46 -8.48
CA ILE A 29 -9.97 3.51 -9.49
C ILE A 29 -9.55 2.94 -10.84
N LYS A 30 -8.60 2.02 -10.83
CA LYS A 30 -8.07 1.41 -12.04
C LYS A 30 -7.52 0.02 -11.73
N THR A 31 -7.74 -0.91 -12.65
CA THR A 31 -7.18 -2.25 -12.59
C THR A 31 -6.22 -2.44 -13.75
N ASN A 32 -4.99 -2.84 -13.45
CA ASN A 32 -3.98 -3.15 -14.47
C ASN A 32 -3.47 -4.57 -14.26
N LYS A 33 -3.18 -5.25 -15.36
CA LYS A 33 -2.53 -6.56 -15.33
C LYS A 33 -1.18 -6.41 -15.99
N GLU A 34 -0.12 -6.73 -15.26
CA GLU A 34 1.25 -6.59 -15.75
C GLU A 34 2.06 -7.82 -15.39
N LYS A 35 2.98 -8.18 -16.29
CA LYS A 35 3.98 -9.20 -16.02
C LYS A 35 5.20 -8.48 -15.46
N LEU A 36 5.52 -8.73 -14.18
CA LEU A 36 6.69 -8.14 -13.56
C LEU A 36 7.95 -8.79 -14.12
N GLU A 37 9.03 -8.00 -14.20
CA GLU A 37 10.33 -8.50 -14.60
C GLU A 37 10.77 -9.63 -13.65
N GLY A 38 11.18 -10.77 -14.22
CA GLY A 38 11.56 -11.94 -13.45
C GLY A 38 10.41 -12.82 -12.99
N GLU A 39 9.16 -12.41 -13.24
CA GLU A 39 7.99 -13.21 -12.90
C GLU A 39 7.45 -13.93 -14.12
N ASN A 40 6.99 -15.18 -13.94
CA ASN A 40 6.39 -15.98 -15.01
C ASN A 40 4.88 -15.81 -15.11
N ARG A 41 4.28 -15.02 -14.23
CA ARG A 41 2.84 -14.84 -14.19
C ARG A 41 2.48 -13.35 -14.26
N VAL A 42 1.26 -13.10 -14.70
CA VAL A 42 0.68 -11.76 -14.72
C VAL A 42 0.18 -11.40 -13.33
N MET A 43 0.56 -10.23 -12.84
CA MET A 43 0.11 -9.70 -11.56
C MET A 43 -1.01 -8.69 -11.79
N THR A 44 -1.98 -8.67 -10.89
CA THR A 44 -3.09 -7.71 -10.96
C THR A 44 -2.87 -6.60 -9.94
N PHE A 45 -2.85 -5.37 -10.43
CA PHE A 45 -2.65 -4.17 -9.63
C PHE A 45 -3.94 -3.38 -9.55
N TYR A 46 -4.30 -2.95 -8.36
CA TYR A 46 -5.43 -2.05 -8.16
C TYR A 46 -4.92 -0.70 -7.67
N LYS A 47 -5.22 0.37 -8.43
CA LYS A 47 -5.08 1.73 -7.91
C LYS A 47 -6.33 2.00 -7.10
N ILE A 48 -6.17 2.33 -5.83
CA ILE A 48 -7.28 2.41 -4.90
C ILE A 48 -7.36 3.76 -4.19
N GLU A 49 -8.56 4.06 -3.72
CA GLU A 49 -8.80 5.12 -2.76
C GLU A 49 -9.51 4.54 -1.55
N VAL A 50 -9.11 5.01 -0.36
CA VAL A 50 -9.76 4.67 0.90
C VAL A 50 -10.28 5.97 1.50
N GLY A 51 -11.56 6.01 1.84
CA GLY A 51 -12.14 7.18 2.49
C GLY A 51 -11.50 7.45 3.84
N ASP A 52 -11.45 8.72 4.22
CA ASP A 52 -10.84 9.12 5.49
C ASP A 52 -11.56 8.47 6.69
N LYS A 53 -12.86 8.25 6.57
CA LYS A 53 -13.65 7.59 7.62
C LYS A 53 -13.37 6.10 7.72
N GLU A 54 -13.01 5.47 6.62
CA GLU A 54 -12.76 4.02 6.56
C GLU A 54 -11.28 3.67 6.79
N LYS A 55 -10.40 4.65 6.85
CA LYS A 55 -8.95 4.44 6.88
C LYS A 55 -8.51 3.57 8.05
N ASP A 56 -8.99 3.84 9.25
CA ASP A 56 -8.56 3.09 10.44
C ASP A 56 -9.01 1.63 10.38
N GLU A 57 -10.24 1.40 9.94
CA GLU A 57 -10.74 0.03 9.73
C GLU A 57 -9.94 -0.68 8.64
N PHE A 58 -9.65 0.03 7.54
CA PHE A 58 -8.83 -0.50 6.46
C PHE A 58 -7.46 -0.94 6.95
N VAL A 59 -6.74 -0.08 7.68
CA VAL A 59 -5.40 -0.39 8.18
C VAL A 59 -5.45 -1.61 9.10
N LYS A 60 -6.40 -1.62 10.02
CA LYS A 60 -6.56 -2.73 10.98
C LYS A 60 -6.80 -4.06 10.27
N LYS A 61 -7.64 -4.04 9.24
CA LYS A 61 -7.94 -5.25 8.47
C LYS A 61 -6.79 -5.65 7.55
N ALA A 62 -6.11 -4.66 6.95
CA ALA A 62 -5.02 -4.90 6.02
C ALA A 62 -3.83 -5.62 6.68
N ILE A 63 -3.52 -5.28 7.93
CA ILE A 63 -2.45 -5.92 8.69
C ILE A 63 -2.64 -7.44 8.74
N LYS A 64 -3.88 -7.89 8.78
CA LYS A 64 -4.22 -9.32 8.84
C LYS A 64 -4.48 -9.93 7.47
N ALA A 65 -4.83 -9.12 6.49
CA ALA A 65 -5.21 -9.59 5.16
C ALA A 65 -4.03 -9.79 4.22
N ILE A 66 -2.92 -9.09 4.45
CA ILE A 66 -1.76 -9.16 3.58
C ILE A 66 -0.90 -10.39 3.89
N LYS A 67 -0.34 -10.99 2.84
CA LYS A 67 0.56 -12.14 2.99
C LYS A 67 1.93 -11.71 3.47
N GLN A 68 2.62 -12.60 4.17
CA GLN A 68 4.02 -12.42 4.53
C GLN A 68 4.86 -12.24 3.25
N GLY A 69 5.80 -11.29 3.29
CA GLY A 69 6.67 -11.01 2.15
C GLY A 69 6.15 -9.99 1.17
N PHE A 70 4.99 -9.39 1.46
CA PHE A 70 4.41 -8.31 0.68
C PHE A 70 4.17 -7.10 1.56
N TYR A 71 4.00 -5.94 0.92
CA TYR A 71 3.51 -4.75 1.62
C TYR A 71 2.47 -4.05 0.74
N LEU A 72 1.66 -3.22 1.38
CA LEU A 72 0.82 -2.28 0.68
C LEU A 72 0.97 -0.91 1.33
N HIS A 73 0.62 0.13 0.60
CA HIS A 73 0.73 1.49 1.09
C HIS A 73 -0.53 2.30 0.79
N ILE A 74 -0.79 3.28 1.63
CA ILE A 74 -1.77 4.34 1.37
C ILE A 74 -1.17 5.67 1.79
N VAL A 75 -1.45 6.72 1.02
CA VAL A 75 -0.89 8.05 1.23
C VAL A 75 -1.99 9.11 1.15
N LYS A 76 -1.93 10.06 2.07
CA LYS A 76 -2.75 11.27 2.05
C LYS A 76 -1.93 12.42 2.66
N ASP A 77 -1.92 13.59 1.99
CA ASP A 77 -1.22 14.77 2.47
C ASP A 77 0.23 14.51 2.86
N LYS A 78 0.92 13.70 2.05
CA LYS A 78 2.33 13.33 2.25
C LYS A 78 2.59 12.55 3.53
N VAL A 79 1.56 11.92 4.08
CA VAL A 79 1.67 10.94 5.16
C VAL A 79 1.39 9.58 4.58
N MET A 80 2.26 8.61 4.86
CA MET A 80 2.16 7.26 4.32
C MET A 80 2.00 6.24 5.44
N TYR A 81 1.11 5.28 5.21
CA TYR A 81 1.10 4.03 5.94
C TYR A 81 1.73 2.96 5.05
N VAL A 82 2.69 2.24 5.57
CA VAL A 82 3.23 1.03 4.95
C VAL A 82 2.78 -0.13 5.82
N ILE A 83 2.08 -1.08 5.21
CA ILE A 83 1.43 -2.17 5.93
C ILE A 83 2.06 -3.49 5.53
N PHE A 84 2.60 -4.18 6.54
CA PHE A 84 3.10 -5.55 6.44
C PHE A 84 2.17 -6.46 7.25
N ARG A 85 2.33 -7.76 7.09
CA ARG A 85 1.57 -8.68 7.93
C ARG A 85 1.94 -8.49 9.41
N ASN A 86 0.93 -8.20 10.23
CA ASN A 86 1.04 -8.00 11.68
C ASN A 86 1.83 -6.76 12.10
N HIS A 87 2.16 -5.85 11.17
CA HIS A 87 2.91 -4.66 11.51
C HIS A 87 2.65 -3.54 10.49
N MET A 88 2.68 -2.30 10.96
CA MET A 88 2.56 -1.16 10.07
C MET A 88 3.45 0.00 10.53
N TYR A 89 3.84 0.84 9.59
CA TYR A 89 4.57 2.08 9.85
C TYR A 89 3.76 3.24 9.32
N LYS A 90 3.87 4.37 10.02
CA LYS A 90 3.28 5.64 9.58
C LYS A 90 4.39 6.69 9.59
N PHE A 91 4.58 7.39 8.47
CA PHE A 91 5.66 8.38 8.38
C PHE A 91 5.39 9.41 7.28
N SER A 92 6.19 10.49 7.35
CA SER A 92 6.36 11.46 6.27
C SER A 92 7.81 11.44 5.83
N LYS A 93 8.13 12.19 4.77
CA LYS A 93 9.51 12.27 4.27
C LYS A 93 10.46 12.76 5.36
N GLY A 94 11.59 12.10 5.49
CA GLY A 94 12.61 12.46 6.48
C GLY A 94 12.41 11.85 7.86
N TYR A 95 11.31 11.14 8.08
CA TYR A 95 11.09 10.46 9.35
C TYR A 95 11.90 9.15 9.41
N PRO A 96 12.48 8.82 10.58
CA PRO A 96 13.27 7.59 10.69
C PRO A 96 12.45 6.32 10.41
N GLU A 97 11.13 6.34 10.63
CA GLU A 97 10.26 5.20 10.39
C GLU A 97 10.24 4.78 8.91
N LEU A 98 10.53 5.71 7.99
CA LEU A 98 10.62 5.39 6.57
C LEU A 98 11.72 4.35 6.30
N GLU A 99 12.92 4.58 6.85
CA GLU A 99 14.02 3.63 6.69
C GLU A 99 13.79 2.35 7.50
N GLU A 100 13.18 2.45 8.67
CA GLU A 100 12.83 1.28 9.46
C GLU A 100 11.88 0.37 8.68
N ALA A 101 10.88 0.94 8.02
CA ALA A 101 9.95 0.18 7.18
C ALA A 101 10.68 -0.49 6.01
N ARG A 102 11.60 0.24 5.37
CA ARG A 102 12.36 -0.32 4.26
C ARG A 102 13.26 -1.47 4.71
N GLU A 103 13.90 -1.34 5.87
CA GLU A 103 14.73 -2.41 6.44
C GLU A 103 13.90 -3.65 6.76
N GLU A 104 12.70 -3.47 7.30
CA GLU A 104 11.81 -4.62 7.56
C GLU A 104 11.46 -5.34 6.27
N GLY A 105 11.14 -4.59 5.21
CA GLY A 105 10.86 -5.18 3.90
C GLY A 105 12.06 -5.95 3.34
N VAL A 106 13.25 -5.40 3.44
CA VAL A 106 14.47 -6.08 2.99
C VAL A 106 14.68 -7.38 3.77
N ASN A 107 14.45 -7.36 5.07
CA ASN A 107 14.58 -8.55 5.91
C ASN A 107 13.55 -9.65 5.55
N MET A 108 12.44 -9.27 4.94
CA MET A 108 11.45 -10.21 4.43
C MET A 108 11.76 -10.72 3.03
N GLY A 109 12.81 -10.21 2.39
CA GLY A 109 13.17 -10.57 1.03
C GLY A 109 12.63 -9.66 -0.06
N ILE A 110 12.05 -8.50 0.30
CA ILE A 110 11.58 -7.52 -0.69
C ILE A 110 12.80 -6.71 -1.17
N PRO A 111 13.07 -6.67 -2.48
CA PRO A 111 14.18 -5.84 -2.99
C PRO A 111 13.96 -4.37 -2.65
N LYS A 112 15.02 -3.70 -2.26
CA LYS A 112 14.96 -2.28 -1.87
C LYS A 112 14.36 -1.40 -2.97
N GLU A 113 14.61 -1.73 -4.23
CA GLU A 113 14.12 -1.00 -5.40
C GLU A 113 12.60 -1.07 -5.53
N GLN A 114 11.96 -2.05 -4.90
CA GLN A 114 10.51 -2.20 -4.89
C GLN A 114 9.85 -1.42 -3.75
N MET A 115 10.64 -0.67 -2.98
CA MET A 115 10.15 0.15 -1.88
C MET A 115 10.55 1.63 -2.07
N PRO A 116 10.11 2.27 -3.17
CA PRO A 116 10.45 3.67 -3.45
C PRO A 116 9.54 4.61 -2.66
N PHE A 117 9.63 4.56 -1.33
CA PHE A 117 8.70 5.26 -0.45
C PHE A 117 8.71 6.77 -0.65
N GLU A 118 9.87 7.36 -0.90
CA GLU A 118 9.97 8.80 -1.16
C GLU A 118 9.14 9.21 -2.38
N ARG A 119 9.20 8.41 -3.45
CA ARG A 119 8.41 8.67 -4.65
C ARG A 119 6.92 8.45 -4.40
N LEU A 120 6.57 7.41 -3.65
CA LEU A 120 5.18 7.08 -3.36
C LEU A 120 4.51 8.12 -2.49
N LEU A 121 5.28 8.82 -1.63
CA LEU A 121 4.76 9.95 -0.86
C LEU A 121 4.28 11.09 -1.75
N GLU A 122 4.94 11.30 -2.90
CA GLU A 122 4.58 12.33 -3.87
C GLU A 122 3.55 11.82 -4.89
N TYR A 123 3.70 10.56 -5.31
CA TYR A 123 2.90 9.95 -6.38
C TYR A 123 2.42 8.57 -5.93
N PRO A 124 1.35 8.51 -5.11
CA PRO A 124 0.91 7.25 -4.47
C PRO A 124 0.51 6.12 -5.43
N TRP A 125 0.14 6.49 -6.66
CA TRP A 125 -0.26 5.52 -7.69
C TRP A 125 0.86 5.19 -8.68
N SER A 126 2.03 5.69 -8.41
CA SER A 126 3.19 5.52 -9.30
C SER A 126 3.70 4.07 -9.37
#